data_adcf5484328883cfc05466fa68168bc7
#
_entry.id   adcf5484328883cfc05466fa68168bc7
#
_cell.length_a   1.000
_cell.length_b   1.000
_cell.length_c   1.000
_cell.angle_alpha   90.00
_cell.angle_beta   90.00
_cell.angle_gamma   90.00
#
_symmetry.space_group_name_H-M   'P 1'
#
loop_
_entity.id
_entity.type
_entity.pdbx_description
1 polymer ?
#
loop_
_entity_poly.entity_id
_entity_poly.type
_entity_poly.pdbx_seq_one_letter_code
_entity_poly.pdbx_strand_id
1 'polypeptide(L)'
;MRLRIDALVHASASHGTQAGLAVGLAASGAEARLLGVGVSDSAQQARANVERIAGATSERLGSPPRFAEIEVDDRFLGEGYGIPTPEGLAAIRLLARLEGLLLDPVYTGKAMAGLIAMSREGRFSDEQNVVFLHTGGWPALFAYEEELAEEEALR
;
A
#
# COMPACT_ATOMS: atom_id res chain seq x y z
N MET A 1 6.35 -17.29 19.45
CA MET A 1 6.20 -15.84 19.70
C MET A 1 5.11 -15.33 18.75
N ARG A 2 4.06 -14.68 19.26
CA ARG A 2 3.05 -14.03 18.38
C ARG A 2 3.47 -12.60 18.20
N LEU A 3 3.78 -12.19 16.96
CA LEU A 3 4.05 -10.81 16.62
C LEU A 3 2.69 -10.06 16.58
N ARG A 4 2.56 -8.99 17.36
CA ARG A 4 1.44 -8.06 17.23
C ARG A 4 1.74 -7.16 16.05
N ILE A 5 0.79 -7.02 15.13
CA ILE A 5 0.85 -6.08 14.02
C ILE A 5 0.10 -4.81 14.43
N ASP A 6 0.76 -3.65 14.39
CA ASP A 6 0.16 -2.36 14.77
C ASP A 6 -0.33 -1.59 13.54
N ALA A 7 0.34 -1.76 12.40
CA ALA A 7 -0.09 -1.17 11.13
C ALA A 7 0.21 -2.12 9.96
N LEU A 8 -0.66 -2.10 8.95
CA LEU A 8 -0.51 -2.81 7.69
C LEU A 8 -0.61 -1.81 6.55
N VAL A 9 0.44 -1.72 5.75
CA VAL A 9 0.55 -0.78 4.62
C VAL A 9 0.60 -1.57 3.32
N HIS A 10 -0.15 -1.13 2.30
CA HIS A 10 -0.16 -1.77 0.98
C HIS A 10 -0.57 -0.80 -0.13
N ALA A 11 -0.36 -1.20 -1.40
CA ALA A 11 -0.87 -0.48 -2.55
C ALA A 11 -2.38 -0.68 -2.71
N SER A 12 -3.15 0.39 -2.92
CA SER A 12 -4.60 0.35 -3.17
C SER A 12 -4.91 0.89 -4.56
N ALA A 13 -5.38 0.00 -5.46
CA ALA A 13 -5.79 0.32 -6.83
C ALA A 13 -7.20 -0.23 -7.15
N SER A 14 -7.35 -1.54 -7.31
CA SER A 14 -8.66 -2.18 -7.54
C SER A 14 -9.55 -2.21 -6.29
N HIS A 15 -9.03 -1.80 -5.15
CA HIS A 15 -9.67 -1.73 -3.83
C HIS A 15 -10.04 -3.08 -3.21
N GLY A 16 -9.99 -4.18 -3.96
CA GLY A 16 -10.34 -5.52 -3.48
C GLY A 16 -9.43 -6.02 -2.35
N THR A 17 -8.12 -5.81 -2.46
CA THR A 17 -7.16 -6.20 -1.42
C THR A 17 -7.45 -5.46 -0.11
N GLN A 18 -7.63 -4.15 -0.16
CA GLN A 18 -7.92 -3.35 1.03
C GLN A 18 -9.25 -3.73 1.67
N ALA A 19 -10.29 -3.95 0.86
CA ALA A 19 -11.60 -4.37 1.34
C ALA A 19 -11.53 -5.74 2.03
N GLY A 20 -10.83 -6.71 1.43
CA GLY A 20 -10.64 -8.03 2.02
C GLY A 20 -9.87 -7.98 3.35
N LEU A 21 -8.81 -7.17 3.41
CA LEU A 21 -8.04 -6.94 4.64
C LEU A 21 -8.89 -6.28 5.74
N ALA A 22 -9.68 -5.26 5.39
CA ALA A 22 -10.56 -4.59 6.34
C ALA A 22 -11.60 -5.54 6.96
N VAL A 23 -12.21 -6.40 6.14
CA VAL A 23 -13.14 -7.43 6.61
C VAL A 23 -12.41 -8.48 7.46
N GLY A 24 -11.24 -8.94 7.01
CA GLY A 24 -10.43 -9.94 7.74
C GLY A 24 -9.96 -9.45 9.10
N LEU A 25 -9.48 -8.21 9.20
CA LEU A 25 -9.08 -7.59 10.47
C LEU A 25 -10.27 -7.52 11.44
N ALA A 26 -11.43 -7.05 10.98
CA ALA A 26 -12.63 -6.97 11.81
C ALA A 26 -13.13 -8.35 12.25
N ALA A 27 -13.08 -9.35 11.38
CA ALA A 27 -13.49 -10.72 11.68
C ALA A 27 -12.55 -11.42 12.67
N SER A 28 -11.24 -11.15 12.60
CA SER A 28 -10.24 -11.71 13.51
C SER A 28 -10.13 -10.98 14.85
N GLY A 29 -10.76 -9.81 14.99
CA GLY A 29 -10.60 -8.93 16.15
C GLY A 29 -9.21 -8.30 16.27
N ALA A 30 -8.46 -8.24 15.14
CA ALA A 30 -7.16 -7.58 15.12
C ALA A 30 -7.32 -6.04 15.08
N GLU A 31 -6.52 -5.36 15.88
CA GLU A 31 -6.57 -3.89 16.04
C GLU A 31 -5.53 -3.15 15.19
N ALA A 32 -4.98 -3.79 14.16
CA ALA A 32 -4.02 -3.17 13.27
C ALA A 32 -4.66 -2.06 12.42
N ARG A 33 -3.99 -0.91 12.31
CA ARG A 33 -4.37 0.15 11.34
C ARG A 33 -4.18 -0.36 9.93
N LEU A 34 -5.13 -0.09 9.05
CA LEU A 34 -5.06 -0.49 7.64
C LEU A 34 -4.87 0.75 6.75
N LEU A 35 -3.69 0.87 6.18
CA LEU A 35 -3.25 2.03 5.40
C LEU A 35 -3.06 1.62 3.93
N GLY A 36 -3.96 2.07 3.06
CA GLY A 36 -3.82 1.95 1.62
C GLY A 36 -3.09 3.16 1.04
N VAL A 37 -2.03 2.93 0.27
CA VAL A 37 -1.47 3.99 -0.58
C VAL A 37 -2.19 3.94 -1.92
N GLY A 38 -2.97 4.97 -2.22
CA GLY A 38 -3.74 5.09 -3.45
C GLY A 38 -2.82 5.28 -4.67
N VAL A 39 -3.01 4.44 -5.70
CA VAL A 39 -2.19 4.46 -6.92
C VAL A 39 -3.02 4.63 -8.20
N SER A 40 -4.35 4.74 -8.09
CA SER A 40 -5.27 4.90 -9.22
C SER A 40 -6.30 6.03 -9.04
N ASP A 41 -6.76 6.27 -7.81
CA ASP A 41 -7.87 7.17 -7.51
C ASP A 41 -7.53 8.11 -6.36
N SER A 42 -8.30 9.19 -6.22
CA SER A 42 -8.22 10.04 -5.04
C SER A 42 -8.58 9.27 -3.76
N ALA A 43 -8.05 9.69 -2.62
CA ALA A 43 -8.30 9.06 -1.32
C ALA A 43 -9.80 8.94 -1.02
N GLN A 44 -10.57 9.97 -1.36
CA GLN A 44 -12.04 9.97 -1.16
C GLN A 44 -12.71 8.88 -1.99
N GLN A 45 -12.37 8.76 -3.27
CA GLN A 45 -12.98 7.78 -4.18
C GLN A 45 -12.54 6.35 -3.85
N ALA A 46 -11.25 6.16 -3.57
CA ALA A 46 -10.71 4.89 -3.13
C ALA A 46 -11.39 4.39 -1.85
N ARG A 47 -11.53 5.26 -0.84
CA ARG A 47 -12.23 4.93 0.41
C ARG A 47 -13.67 4.48 0.16
N ALA A 48 -14.45 5.23 -0.62
CA ALA A 48 -15.82 4.87 -0.94
C ALA A 48 -15.93 3.52 -1.65
N ASN A 49 -15.02 3.23 -2.59
CA ASN A 49 -14.97 1.96 -3.28
C ASN A 49 -14.60 0.80 -2.35
N VAL A 50 -13.62 1.00 -1.46
CA VAL A 50 -13.22 -0.02 -0.46
C VAL A 50 -14.39 -0.32 0.47
N GLU A 51 -15.07 0.70 1.01
CA GLU A 51 -16.24 0.54 1.90
C GLU A 51 -17.35 -0.25 1.22
N ARG A 52 -17.66 0.09 -0.03
CA ARG A 52 -18.69 -0.62 -0.83
C ARG A 52 -18.33 -2.10 -1.03
N ILE A 53 -17.06 -2.40 -1.38
CA ILE A 53 -16.60 -3.79 -1.60
C ILE A 53 -16.56 -4.55 -0.28
N ALA A 54 -16.09 -3.92 0.81
CA ALA A 54 -16.03 -4.52 2.14
C ALA A 54 -17.43 -4.87 2.66
N GLY A 55 -18.41 -3.97 2.47
CA GLY A 55 -19.81 -4.24 2.81
C GLY A 55 -20.35 -5.45 2.07
N ALA A 56 -20.22 -5.49 0.74
CA ALA A 56 -20.67 -6.61 -0.08
C ALA A 56 -19.92 -7.93 0.27
N THR A 57 -18.65 -7.84 0.66
CA THR A 57 -17.86 -9.01 1.11
C THR A 57 -18.40 -9.54 2.44
N SER A 58 -18.68 -8.67 3.41
CA SER A 58 -19.26 -9.06 4.70
C SER A 58 -20.60 -9.77 4.52
N GLU A 59 -21.48 -9.22 3.67
CA GLU A 59 -22.78 -9.83 3.37
C GLU A 59 -22.64 -11.22 2.75
N ARG A 60 -21.70 -11.42 1.82
CA ARG A 60 -21.43 -12.74 1.22
C ARG A 60 -20.90 -13.75 2.23
N LEU A 61 -20.25 -13.30 3.29
CA LEU A 61 -19.77 -14.12 4.38
C LEU A 61 -20.86 -14.41 5.45
N GLY A 62 -22.09 -13.93 5.21
CA GLY A 62 -23.21 -14.11 6.11
C GLY A 62 -23.13 -13.27 7.40
N SER A 63 -22.36 -12.19 7.36
CA SER A 63 -22.18 -11.25 8.48
C SER A 63 -22.81 -9.90 8.13
N PRO A 64 -23.32 -9.14 9.13
CA PRO A 64 -23.66 -7.75 8.89
C PRO A 64 -22.41 -6.97 8.44
N PRO A 65 -22.56 -5.86 7.69
CA PRO A 65 -21.43 -5.05 7.23
C PRO A 65 -20.55 -4.64 8.41
N ARG A 66 -19.37 -5.26 8.50
CA ARG A 66 -18.36 -5.00 9.54
C ARG A 66 -16.98 -5.08 8.91
N PHE A 67 -16.24 -4.00 9.02
CA PHE A 67 -14.86 -3.92 8.53
C PHE A 67 -14.06 -2.91 9.37
N ALA A 68 -12.74 -3.05 9.37
CA ALA A 68 -11.83 -2.13 10.05
C ALA A 68 -11.86 -0.74 9.39
N GLU A 69 -11.41 0.27 10.10
CA GLU A 69 -11.26 1.63 9.56
C GLU A 69 -10.37 1.63 8.32
N ILE A 70 -10.78 2.39 7.31
CA ILE A 70 -10.11 2.48 6.02
C ILE A 70 -9.40 3.82 5.92
N GLU A 71 -8.08 3.79 5.94
CA GLU A 71 -7.24 4.95 5.64
C GLU A 71 -6.68 4.81 4.22
N VAL A 72 -6.68 5.92 3.46
CA VAL A 72 -6.05 5.99 2.13
C VAL A 72 -5.22 7.26 2.03
N ASP A 73 -3.98 7.12 1.57
CA ASP A 73 -3.06 8.21 1.26
C ASP A 73 -2.82 8.24 -0.26
N ASP A 74 -3.30 9.28 -0.95
CA ASP A 74 -3.19 9.44 -2.40
C ASP A 74 -2.03 10.36 -2.85
N ARG A 75 -1.21 10.83 -1.93
CA ARG A 75 -0.08 11.74 -2.20
C ARG A 75 0.95 11.14 -3.17
N PHE A 76 0.98 9.83 -3.32
CA PHE A 76 1.94 9.08 -4.14
C PHE A 76 1.37 8.58 -5.46
N LEU A 77 0.15 9.01 -5.80
CA LEU A 77 -0.51 8.70 -7.08
C LEU A 77 0.32 9.24 -8.27
N GLY A 78 0.91 10.43 -8.13
CA GLY A 78 1.62 11.11 -9.20
C GLY A 78 0.67 11.57 -10.29
N GLU A 79 1.13 11.55 -11.55
CA GLU A 79 0.34 12.00 -12.71
C GLU A 79 -0.81 11.02 -13.06
N GLY A 80 -0.74 9.78 -12.58
CA GLY A 80 -1.80 8.80 -12.79
C GLY A 80 -1.38 7.36 -12.63
N TYR A 81 -2.37 6.50 -12.91
CA TYR A 81 -2.17 5.04 -12.90
C TYR A 81 -1.17 4.60 -13.99
N GLY A 82 -0.24 3.74 -13.61
CA GLY A 82 0.77 3.23 -14.54
C GLY A 82 1.94 4.18 -14.80
N ILE A 83 1.88 5.44 -14.36
CA ILE A 83 2.96 6.40 -14.52
C ILE A 83 3.86 6.34 -13.28
N PRO A 84 5.16 6.00 -13.40
CA PRO A 84 6.08 6.00 -12.27
C PRO A 84 6.21 7.38 -11.62
N THR A 85 6.53 7.39 -10.32
CA THR A 85 6.85 8.63 -9.62
C THR A 85 8.31 8.61 -9.19
N PRO A 86 8.99 9.77 -9.10
CA PRO A 86 10.37 9.84 -8.63
C PRO A 86 10.56 9.17 -7.27
N GLU A 87 9.64 9.39 -6.33
CA GLU A 87 9.66 8.80 -4.99
C GLU A 87 9.47 7.28 -5.05
N GLY A 88 8.60 6.78 -5.95
CA GLY A 88 8.38 5.37 -6.20
C GLY A 88 9.63 4.69 -6.75
N LEU A 89 10.28 5.28 -7.76
CA LEU A 89 11.53 4.78 -8.33
C LEU A 89 12.67 4.79 -7.29
N ALA A 90 12.76 5.83 -6.47
CA ALA A 90 13.74 5.90 -5.38
C ALA A 90 13.50 4.80 -4.35
N ALA A 91 12.24 4.53 -3.98
CA ALA A 91 11.88 3.45 -3.06
C ALA A 91 12.22 2.06 -3.61
N ILE A 92 11.98 1.81 -4.91
CA ILE A 92 12.36 0.57 -5.59
C ILE A 92 13.88 0.35 -5.48
N ARG A 93 14.67 1.34 -5.85
CA ARG A 93 16.14 1.26 -5.79
C ARG A 93 16.65 1.08 -4.36
N LEU A 94 16.05 1.79 -3.40
CA LEU A 94 16.43 1.69 -1.99
C LEU A 94 16.22 0.27 -1.47
N LEU A 95 15.03 -0.29 -1.68
CA LEU A 95 14.69 -1.61 -1.15
C LEU A 95 15.49 -2.73 -1.84
N ALA A 96 15.70 -2.61 -3.15
CA ALA A 96 16.55 -3.55 -3.88
C ALA A 96 17.99 -3.57 -3.33
N ARG A 97 18.55 -2.39 -3.02
CA ARG A 97 19.93 -2.29 -2.48
C ARG A 97 20.07 -2.75 -1.04
N LEU A 98 19.09 -2.45 -0.18
CA LEU A 98 19.21 -2.74 1.25
C LEU A 98 18.73 -4.14 1.61
N GLU A 99 17.67 -4.63 0.96
CA GLU A 99 16.97 -5.84 1.35
C GLU A 99 16.97 -6.92 0.25
N GLY A 100 17.42 -6.59 -0.97
CA GLY A 100 17.33 -7.50 -2.12
C GLY A 100 15.92 -7.79 -2.58
N LEU A 101 14.94 -6.95 -2.22
CA LEU A 101 13.54 -7.10 -2.59
C LEU A 101 13.20 -6.23 -3.79
N LEU A 102 12.50 -6.80 -4.78
CA LEU A 102 12.10 -6.12 -5.99
C LEU A 102 10.64 -5.67 -5.89
N LEU A 103 10.42 -4.37 -5.97
CA LEU A 103 9.11 -3.73 -6.09
C LEU A 103 8.83 -3.38 -7.55
N ASP A 104 7.57 -3.02 -7.85
CA ASP A 104 7.17 -2.55 -9.18
C ASP A 104 6.88 -1.04 -9.19
N PRO A 105 6.97 -0.36 -10.36
CA PRO A 105 6.76 1.08 -10.46
C PRO A 105 5.30 1.53 -10.34
N VAL A 106 4.34 0.63 -10.58
CA VAL A 106 2.91 0.95 -10.65
C VAL A 106 2.25 0.93 -9.27
N TYR A 107 2.56 -0.09 -8.46
CA TYR A 107 1.88 -0.38 -7.20
C TYR A 107 2.82 -0.28 -6.01
N THR A 108 3.69 -1.28 -5.86
CA THR A 108 4.44 -1.49 -4.62
C THR A 108 5.55 -0.47 -4.41
N GLY A 109 6.13 0.10 -5.46
CA GLY A 109 7.08 1.20 -5.37
C GLY A 109 6.46 2.47 -4.82
N LYS A 110 5.28 2.87 -5.34
CA LYS A 110 4.52 4.01 -4.82
C LYS A 110 4.07 3.78 -3.37
N ALA A 111 3.61 2.57 -3.06
CA ALA A 111 3.19 2.22 -1.71
C ALA A 111 4.35 2.24 -0.71
N MET A 112 5.54 1.80 -1.12
CA MET A 112 6.75 1.88 -0.30
C MET A 112 7.22 3.32 -0.12
N ALA A 113 7.13 4.18 -1.14
CA ALA A 113 7.38 5.60 -1.00
C ALA A 113 6.45 6.23 0.05
N GLY A 114 5.18 5.85 0.05
CA GLY A 114 4.21 6.25 1.06
C GLY A 114 4.59 5.80 2.46
N LEU A 115 4.98 4.53 2.63
CA LEU A 115 5.45 4.01 3.92
C LEU A 115 6.68 4.77 4.43
N ILE A 116 7.67 5.01 3.57
CA ILE A 116 8.89 5.76 3.92
C ILE A 116 8.54 7.18 4.37
N ALA A 117 7.64 7.87 3.66
CA ALA A 117 7.22 9.22 4.02
C ALA A 117 6.47 9.23 5.35
N MET A 118 5.50 8.34 5.55
CA MET A 118 4.75 8.20 6.80
C MET A 118 5.68 7.91 7.99
N SER A 119 6.72 7.10 7.80
CA SER A 119 7.73 6.83 8.83
C SER A 119 8.53 8.09 9.18
N ARG A 120 8.99 8.84 8.16
CA ARG A 120 9.71 10.11 8.36
C ARG A 120 8.86 11.19 9.01
N GLU A 121 7.56 11.17 8.79
CA GLU A 121 6.58 12.06 9.42
C GLU A 121 6.25 11.66 10.88
N GLY A 122 6.84 10.57 11.38
CA GLY A 122 6.60 10.08 12.74
C GLY A 122 5.22 9.45 12.94
N ARG A 123 4.58 8.96 11.87
CA ARG A 123 3.27 8.28 11.98
C ARG A 123 3.34 6.94 12.67
N PHE A 124 4.55 6.40 12.83
CA PHE A 124 4.84 5.15 13.53
C PHE A 124 5.90 5.41 14.59
N SER A 125 5.74 4.82 15.77
CA SER A 125 6.77 4.82 16.80
C SER A 125 7.72 3.64 16.62
N ASP A 126 8.91 3.71 17.21
CA ASP A 126 9.93 2.65 17.15
C ASP A 126 9.47 1.32 17.78
N GLU A 127 8.43 1.37 18.63
CA GLU A 127 7.85 0.20 19.28
C GLU A 127 6.78 -0.50 18.45
N GLN A 128 6.33 0.09 17.33
CA GLN A 128 5.27 -0.45 16.51
C GLN A 128 5.80 -1.40 15.43
N ASN A 129 5.09 -2.52 15.27
CA ASN A 129 5.33 -3.45 14.18
C ASN A 129 4.50 -3.05 12.97
N VAL A 130 5.16 -2.48 11.98
CA VAL A 130 4.55 -2.09 10.70
C VAL A 130 4.82 -3.19 9.67
N VAL A 131 3.77 -3.73 9.09
CA VAL A 131 3.86 -4.73 8.03
C VAL A 131 3.59 -4.08 6.70
N PHE A 132 4.53 -4.21 5.76
CA PHE A 132 4.30 -3.87 4.36
C PHE A 132 3.85 -5.13 3.60
N LEU A 133 2.65 -5.07 3.03
CA LEU A 133 2.14 -6.18 2.22
C LEU A 133 2.56 -6.01 0.76
N HIS A 134 3.55 -6.79 0.36
CA HIS A 134 4.02 -6.85 -1.03
C HIS A 134 3.03 -7.67 -1.88
N THR A 135 2.21 -6.99 -2.66
CA THR A 135 1.11 -7.61 -3.44
C THR A 135 1.53 -8.10 -4.83
N GLY A 136 2.82 -8.13 -5.13
CA GLY A 136 3.36 -8.57 -6.41
C GLY A 136 3.67 -7.40 -7.35
N GLY A 137 3.59 -7.64 -8.67
CA GLY A 137 3.81 -6.61 -9.70
C GLY A 137 5.23 -6.54 -10.25
N TRP A 138 6.22 -7.16 -9.61
CA TRP A 138 7.64 -7.08 -10.02
C TRP A 138 7.93 -7.42 -11.50
N PRO A 139 7.18 -8.27 -12.23
CA PRO A 139 7.44 -8.48 -13.66
C PRO A 139 7.28 -7.21 -14.50
N ALA A 140 6.54 -6.19 -14.00
CA ALA A 140 6.42 -4.90 -14.65
C ALA A 140 7.77 -4.16 -14.77
N LEU A 141 8.78 -4.48 -13.96
CA LEU A 141 10.12 -3.88 -14.05
C LEU A 141 10.71 -3.94 -15.47
N PHE A 142 10.43 -5.00 -16.21
CA PHE A 142 10.89 -5.14 -17.60
C PHE A 142 10.22 -4.17 -18.58
N ALA A 143 9.04 -3.65 -18.24
CA ALA A 143 8.33 -2.67 -19.07
C ALA A 143 8.71 -1.21 -18.74
N TYR A 144 9.45 -0.99 -17.66
CA TYR A 144 9.89 0.32 -17.18
C TYR A 144 11.43 0.39 -17.07
N GLU A 145 12.12 -0.32 -17.95
CA GLU A 145 13.58 -0.44 -17.92
C GLU A 145 14.27 0.95 -18.09
N GLU A 146 13.74 1.79 -18.96
CA GLU A 146 14.29 3.13 -19.22
C GLU A 146 14.21 4.01 -17.98
N GLU A 147 13.05 4.09 -17.32
CA GLU A 147 12.83 4.90 -16.11
C GLU A 147 13.62 4.39 -14.90
N LEU A 148 13.88 3.08 -14.88
CA LEU A 148 14.69 2.48 -13.82
C LEU A 148 16.19 2.66 -14.04
N ALA A 149 16.63 2.74 -15.31
CA ALA A 149 18.03 2.93 -15.67
C ALA A 149 18.49 4.39 -15.51
N GLU A 150 17.59 5.37 -15.55
CA GLU A 150 17.93 6.77 -15.28
C GLU A 150 18.42 6.90 -13.83
N GLU A 151 19.73 7.05 -13.67
CA GLU A 151 20.33 7.43 -12.39
C GLU A 151 19.92 8.88 -12.11
N GLU A 152 19.01 9.10 -11.17
CA GLU A 152 19.00 10.37 -10.47
C GLU A 152 20.39 10.53 -9.84
N ALA A 153 21.16 11.48 -10.37
CA ALA A 153 22.39 11.90 -9.74
C ALA A 153 22.05 12.26 -8.28
N LEU A 154 22.41 11.38 -7.37
CA LEU A 154 22.30 11.61 -5.92
C LEU A 154 23.18 12.84 -5.62
N ARG A 155 22.55 14.02 -5.55
CA ARG A 155 23.14 15.24 -5.01
C ARG A 155 22.95 15.27 -3.50
#